data_9591e572d9e30d4203849be7992285bf
#
_entry.id   9591e572d9e30d4203849be7992285bf
#
_cell.length_a   1.000
_cell.length_b   1.000
_cell.length_c   1.000
_cell.angle_alpha   90.00
_cell.angle_beta   90.00
_cell.angle_gamma   90.00
#
_symmetry.space_group_name_H-M   'P 1'
#
loop_
_entity.id
_entity.type
_entity.pdbx_description
1 polymer ?
#
loop_
_entity_poly.entity_id
_entity_poly.type
_entity_poly.pdbx_seq_one_letter_code
_entity_poly.pdbx_strand_id
1 'polypeptide(L)'
;IAEAASTGSFLLEERLTGPECSLLALCDGTTAVALPLAQDHKRIGEGDVGPNTGGMGAYAPAPVAFSGAELVETFVQPILDHFAAAATPYVGVIFAGLMLTADGPRLIEYNVRFGDPEAQAVLPLLESDLAELALACTRGDVLSVPLQIKSAAAVAVVAASPHYPGEPLIGHPVTDRGTDSATAFRFDAGVDADGNTSGGRVLATTGVGTDIAEARAHAYERMAQISFQDMQVRRDIAWRAPGAQLASYAAAGVNIDEGTRAVSEMKAAVEATHKTPGPGVLHGLGSFGGVFSAEGIKAMDSPVLVASTDGVGTKVELAARLGMVRGVGMDIVNHCIDDVLVQSARPLFFLDYIAASVLDADLVAEVVGGMADACKAAGCALLGGETAEMPGIYQPGSFDIAGTLIGVAERAELLPRPDITAGDMLIGVGSSGPHTNGYSLLRKIFEWAPMDVTPDGFDKPLGETLLEPHRSYLDLLTPTLQTGAVKALAHITGGGLPENLPRVLPTDVDAAITLGSWPVPPLFQLVRELTPQMSTEELYRTLNMGVGMIIVCAPDQVATVQTSIDEPTWVVGKLVPGTGKVHLS
;
A
#
# COMPACT_ATOMS: atom_id res chain seq x y z
N ILE A 1 17.96 6.00 29.63
CA ILE A 1 18.85 6.45 30.73
C ILE A 1 20.29 6.61 30.20
N ALA A 2 20.85 5.62 29.48
CA ALA A 2 22.22 5.72 28.96
C ALA A 2 22.40 6.88 27.95
N GLU A 3 21.41 7.14 27.10
CA GLU A 3 21.41 8.24 26.13
C GLU A 3 21.24 9.60 26.84
N ALA A 4 20.33 9.72 27.81
CA ALA A 4 20.15 10.92 28.62
C ALA A 4 21.39 11.23 29.46
N ALA A 5 22.10 10.23 29.99
CA ALA A 5 23.34 10.43 30.76
C ALA A 5 24.47 11.01 29.88
N SER A 6 24.45 10.88 28.58
CA SER A 6 25.44 11.45 27.66
C SER A 6 25.27 12.96 27.46
N THR A 7 24.11 13.56 27.78
CA THR A 7 23.80 14.98 27.61
C THR A 7 24.12 15.83 28.84
N GLY A 8 24.55 15.25 29.95
CA GLY A 8 25.13 15.91 31.12
C GLY A 8 24.14 16.24 32.23
N SER A 9 22.88 16.57 31.98
CA SER A 9 21.83 16.76 32.99
C SER A 9 20.48 16.24 32.46
N PHE A 10 19.74 15.59 33.34
CA PHE A 10 18.40 15.08 33.02
C PHE A 10 17.52 15.17 34.27
N LEU A 11 16.20 15.29 34.03
CA LEU A 11 15.17 15.24 35.06
C LEU A 11 14.56 13.83 35.07
N LEU A 12 14.38 13.27 36.25
CA LEU A 12 13.67 11.99 36.43
C LEU A 12 12.35 12.25 37.14
N GLU A 13 11.25 11.96 36.48
CA GLU A 13 9.91 12.20 37.01
C GLU A 13 9.12 10.88 37.12
N GLU A 14 8.07 10.90 37.93
CA GLU A 14 7.11 9.78 38.01
C GLU A 14 6.44 9.59 36.66
N ARG A 15 6.32 8.34 36.21
CA ARG A 15 5.55 8.01 35.01
C ARG A 15 4.06 8.00 35.34
N LEU A 16 3.36 9.04 34.94
CA LEU A 16 1.90 9.11 35.03
C LEU A 16 1.22 8.25 33.96
N THR A 17 0.03 7.73 34.29
CA THR A 17 -0.80 6.93 33.39
C THR A 17 -2.25 7.44 33.45
N GLY A 18 -2.88 7.61 32.29
CA GLY A 18 -4.25 8.11 32.14
C GLY A 18 -4.42 8.86 30.82
N PRO A 19 -5.63 9.32 30.49
CA PRO A 19 -5.83 10.23 29.38
C PRO A 19 -5.28 11.61 29.69
N GLU A 20 -4.72 12.28 28.69
CA GLU A 20 -4.29 13.66 28.81
C GLU A 20 -5.48 14.62 28.66
N CYS A 21 -5.38 15.81 29.24
CA CYS A 21 -6.34 16.90 29.11
C CYS A 21 -5.58 18.23 29.04
N SER A 22 -5.95 19.05 28.09
CA SER A 22 -5.38 20.39 27.89
C SER A 22 -6.33 21.45 28.43
N LEU A 23 -5.87 22.20 29.47
CA LEU A 23 -6.56 23.34 30.03
C LEU A 23 -5.90 24.64 29.52
N LEU A 24 -6.64 25.42 28.76
CA LEU A 24 -6.26 26.79 28.39
C LEU A 24 -7.00 27.78 29.28
N ALA A 25 -6.29 28.68 29.93
CA ALA A 25 -6.88 29.69 30.81
C ALA A 25 -6.41 31.09 30.42
N LEU A 26 -7.35 32.02 30.36
CA LEU A 26 -7.08 33.46 30.19
C LEU A 26 -6.88 34.08 31.57
N CYS A 27 -5.72 34.71 31.80
CA CYS A 27 -5.27 35.21 33.10
C CYS A 27 -5.10 36.72 33.06
N ASP A 28 -5.60 37.42 34.11
CA ASP A 28 -5.53 38.89 34.24
C ASP A 28 -4.54 39.37 35.28
N GLY A 29 -3.74 38.46 35.83
CA GLY A 29 -2.76 38.77 36.89
C GLY A 29 -3.21 38.35 38.29
N THR A 30 -4.51 38.19 38.52
CA THR A 30 -5.10 37.78 39.80
C THR A 30 -6.15 36.65 39.63
N THR A 31 -6.80 36.62 38.51
CA THR A 31 -7.90 35.69 38.20
C THR A 31 -7.68 35.01 36.86
N ALA A 32 -8.21 33.81 36.71
CA ALA A 32 -8.19 33.09 35.46
C ALA A 32 -9.59 32.56 35.05
N VAL A 33 -9.84 32.53 33.75
CA VAL A 33 -11.05 31.95 33.15
C VAL A 33 -10.65 30.83 32.22
N ALA A 34 -11.22 29.63 32.47
CA ALA A 34 -10.98 28.47 31.62
C ALA A 34 -11.69 28.59 30.25
N LEU A 35 -10.98 28.34 29.19
CA LEU A 35 -11.58 28.02 27.88
C LEU A 35 -12.06 26.56 27.87
N PRO A 36 -12.82 26.11 26.84
CA PRO A 36 -13.21 24.72 26.74
C PRO A 36 -12.02 23.75 26.85
N LEU A 37 -12.19 22.70 27.65
CA LEU A 37 -11.15 21.69 27.81
C LEU A 37 -10.96 20.94 26.49
N ALA A 38 -9.70 20.70 26.13
CA ALA A 38 -9.34 19.99 24.92
C ALA A 38 -8.56 18.70 25.23
N GLN A 39 -8.50 17.82 24.26
CA GLN A 39 -7.61 16.67 24.29
C GLN A 39 -6.86 16.57 22.97
N ASP A 40 -5.55 16.42 23.05
CA ASP A 40 -4.68 16.27 21.88
C ASP A 40 -4.26 14.81 21.61
N HIS A 41 -3.65 14.61 20.46
CA HIS A 41 -3.08 13.34 20.00
C HIS A 41 -1.59 13.55 19.73
N LYS A 42 -0.75 13.29 20.73
CA LYS A 42 0.70 13.60 20.69
C LYS A 42 1.54 12.62 19.86
N ARG A 43 1.10 11.38 19.67
CA ARG A 43 1.86 10.39 18.91
C ARG A 43 1.66 10.60 17.42
N ILE A 44 2.74 10.32 16.64
CA ILE A 44 2.70 10.47 15.17
C ILE A 44 1.76 9.49 14.51
N GLY A 45 1.69 8.24 14.99
CA GLY A 45 0.92 7.16 14.39
C GLY A 45 -0.46 6.97 15.00
N GLU A 46 -1.36 6.38 14.22
CA GLU A 46 -2.69 5.97 14.63
C GLU A 46 -2.63 4.97 15.79
N GLY A 47 -3.66 4.96 16.65
CA GLY A 47 -3.65 4.15 17.88
C GLY A 47 -2.61 4.59 18.92
N ASP A 48 -2.12 5.83 18.83
CA ASP A 48 -1.12 6.42 19.72
C ASP A 48 0.21 5.65 19.76
N VAL A 49 0.71 5.26 18.61
CA VAL A 49 2.01 4.62 18.45
C VAL A 49 3.07 5.56 17.87
N GLY A 50 4.34 5.15 17.97
CA GLY A 50 5.47 5.94 17.47
C GLY A 50 5.94 7.05 18.43
N PRO A 51 6.84 7.94 17.97
CA PRO A 51 7.38 9.04 18.78
C PRO A 51 6.35 10.10 19.11
N ASN A 52 6.60 10.88 20.19
CA ASN A 52 5.84 12.08 20.51
C ASN A 52 6.11 13.18 19.49
N THR A 53 5.10 14.00 19.26
CA THR A 53 5.12 15.16 18.37
C THR A 53 4.66 16.41 19.16
N GLY A 54 4.55 17.54 18.47
CA GLY A 54 3.87 18.73 19.01
C GLY A 54 2.34 18.64 19.01
N GLY A 55 1.76 17.50 18.61
CA GLY A 55 0.32 17.25 18.46
C GLY A 55 -0.07 17.03 16.99
N MET A 56 -0.74 15.92 16.71
CA MET A 56 -1.23 15.54 15.37
C MET A 56 -2.72 15.87 15.18
N GLY A 57 -3.35 16.43 16.20
CA GLY A 57 -4.72 16.87 16.19
C GLY A 57 -5.26 17.02 17.60
N ALA A 58 -6.35 17.75 17.74
CA ALA A 58 -7.03 17.97 19.01
C ALA A 58 -8.55 18.06 18.82
N TYR A 59 -9.28 17.89 19.90
CA TYR A 59 -10.73 18.10 19.88
C TYR A 59 -11.22 18.75 21.18
N ALA A 60 -12.31 19.49 21.10
CA ALA A 60 -12.98 20.15 22.21
C ALA A 60 -14.51 20.09 21.99
N PRO A 61 -15.32 19.98 23.10
CA PRO A 61 -14.86 19.80 24.46
C PRO A 61 -14.35 18.38 24.73
N ALA A 62 -13.33 18.25 25.57
CA ALA A 62 -12.86 16.95 26.03
C ALA A 62 -13.90 16.30 26.97
N PRO A 63 -14.19 14.99 26.84
CA PRO A 63 -15.18 14.30 27.66
C PRO A 63 -14.59 13.89 29.01
N VAL A 64 -14.33 14.88 29.87
CA VAL A 64 -13.72 14.69 31.18
C VAL A 64 -14.69 14.98 32.30
N ALA A 65 -14.47 14.35 33.45
CA ALA A 65 -15.35 14.49 34.62
C ALA A 65 -15.13 15.78 35.42
N PHE A 66 -14.16 16.61 35.04
CA PHE A 66 -13.80 17.85 35.73
C PHE A 66 -14.27 19.08 34.95
N SER A 67 -14.74 20.09 35.64
CA SER A 67 -15.02 21.39 35.03
C SER A 67 -13.73 22.20 34.84
N GLY A 68 -13.72 23.08 33.83
CA GLY A 68 -12.59 24.03 33.66
C GLY A 68 -12.33 24.90 34.89
N ALA A 69 -13.38 25.30 35.62
CA ALA A 69 -13.26 26.10 36.83
C ALA A 69 -12.54 25.33 37.96
N GLU A 70 -12.89 24.06 38.21
CA GLU A 70 -12.20 23.23 39.21
C GLU A 70 -10.71 23.04 38.87
N LEU A 71 -10.40 22.84 37.58
CA LEU A 71 -9.00 22.69 37.15
C LEU A 71 -8.23 24.02 37.22
N VAL A 72 -8.87 25.16 36.94
CA VAL A 72 -8.27 26.49 37.15
C VAL A 72 -7.94 26.72 38.63
N GLU A 73 -8.90 26.46 39.52
CA GLU A 73 -8.68 26.62 40.97
C GLU A 73 -7.52 25.74 41.47
N THR A 74 -7.43 24.51 40.94
CA THR A 74 -6.42 23.54 41.39
C THR A 74 -5.03 23.81 40.82
N PHE A 75 -4.92 24.18 39.55
CA PHE A 75 -3.63 24.21 38.84
C PHE A 75 -3.20 25.62 38.41
N VAL A 76 -4.11 26.54 38.13
CA VAL A 76 -3.77 27.86 37.58
C VAL A 76 -3.75 28.93 38.68
N GLN A 77 -4.78 28.96 39.53
CA GLN A 77 -4.89 29.97 40.57
C GLN A 77 -3.68 30.02 41.52
N PRO A 78 -3.13 28.88 42.02
CA PRO A 78 -1.94 28.91 42.88
C PRO A 78 -0.70 29.53 42.22
N ILE A 79 -0.57 29.41 40.90
CA ILE A 79 0.52 30.03 40.14
C ILE A 79 0.31 31.54 40.04
N LEU A 80 -0.91 31.99 39.77
CA LEU A 80 -1.24 33.42 39.74
C LEU A 80 -1.00 34.08 41.12
N ASP A 81 -1.45 33.43 42.18
CA ASP A 81 -1.25 33.92 43.58
C ASP A 81 0.24 34.05 43.91
N HIS A 82 1.04 33.05 43.48
CA HIS A 82 2.50 33.11 43.68
C HIS A 82 3.13 34.31 42.95
N PHE A 83 2.80 34.51 41.66
CA PHE A 83 3.34 35.64 40.89
C PHE A 83 2.83 37.01 41.40
N ALA A 84 1.56 37.07 41.80
CA ALA A 84 1.01 38.28 42.41
C ALA A 84 1.74 38.63 43.74
N ALA A 85 1.99 37.63 44.60
CA ALA A 85 2.74 37.82 45.85
C ALA A 85 4.20 38.22 45.59
N ALA A 86 4.79 37.80 44.50
CA ALA A 86 6.13 38.18 44.06
C ALA A 86 6.18 39.55 43.36
N ALA A 87 5.07 40.31 43.30
CA ALA A 87 4.90 41.56 42.58
C ALA A 87 5.23 41.48 41.07
N THR A 88 5.06 40.33 40.49
CA THR A 88 5.22 40.04 39.05
C THR A 88 3.98 39.34 38.50
N PRO A 89 2.79 39.97 38.56
CA PRO A 89 1.55 39.34 38.16
C PRO A 89 1.62 38.86 36.69
N TYR A 90 1.14 37.64 36.46
CA TYR A 90 1.13 37.06 35.12
C TYR A 90 -0.17 37.41 34.39
N VAL A 91 -0.06 38.06 33.23
CA VAL A 91 -1.17 38.41 32.35
C VAL A 91 -0.96 37.72 31.01
N GLY A 92 -1.94 36.94 30.56
CA GLY A 92 -1.85 36.22 29.29
C GLY A 92 -2.56 34.85 29.33
N VAL A 93 -2.07 33.91 28.52
CA VAL A 93 -2.62 32.56 28.44
C VAL A 93 -1.72 31.58 29.17
N ILE A 94 -2.29 30.82 30.11
CA ILE A 94 -1.64 29.61 30.65
C ILE A 94 -2.27 28.40 30.00
N PHE A 95 -1.42 27.56 29.43
CA PHE A 95 -1.74 26.19 29.02
C PHE A 95 -1.19 25.26 30.13
N ALA A 96 -2.08 24.52 30.79
CA ALA A 96 -1.72 23.44 31.70
C ALA A 96 -2.01 22.09 31.03
N GLY A 97 -0.95 21.31 30.75
CA GLY A 97 -1.04 19.93 30.33
C GLY A 97 -1.26 19.02 31.53
N LEU A 98 -2.35 18.29 31.56
CA LEU A 98 -2.78 17.46 32.68
C LEU A 98 -2.85 15.99 32.27
N MET A 99 -2.50 15.08 33.18
CA MET A 99 -2.80 13.63 33.09
C MET A 99 -3.93 13.34 34.08
N LEU A 100 -5.01 12.75 33.58
CA LEU A 100 -6.16 12.32 34.40
C LEU A 100 -5.89 10.90 34.91
N THR A 101 -5.24 10.81 36.07
CA THR A 101 -4.89 9.52 36.69
C THR A 101 -6.06 8.95 37.50
N ALA A 102 -5.95 7.69 37.95
CA ALA A 102 -6.94 7.09 38.83
C ALA A 102 -7.09 7.83 40.17
N ASP A 103 -6.04 8.54 40.62
CA ASP A 103 -6.01 9.33 41.88
C ASP A 103 -6.38 10.81 41.66
N GLY A 104 -6.86 11.16 40.46
CA GLY A 104 -7.22 12.53 40.07
C GLY A 104 -6.27 13.15 39.07
N PRO A 105 -6.53 14.42 38.67
CA PRO A 105 -5.69 15.12 37.71
C PRO A 105 -4.31 15.43 38.27
N ARG A 106 -3.28 15.26 37.44
CA ARG A 106 -1.88 15.58 37.75
C ARG A 106 -1.32 16.49 36.69
N LEU A 107 -0.55 17.50 37.11
CA LEU A 107 0.13 18.41 36.21
C LEU A 107 1.30 17.69 35.51
N ILE A 108 1.38 17.85 34.18
CA ILE A 108 2.54 17.45 33.37
C ILE A 108 3.46 18.65 33.16
N GLU A 109 2.91 19.72 32.60
CA GLU A 109 3.69 20.93 32.28
C GLU A 109 2.82 22.17 32.20
N TYR A 110 3.46 23.36 32.32
CA TYR A 110 2.87 24.62 31.93
C TYR A 110 3.53 25.18 30.67
N ASN A 111 2.71 25.78 29.81
CA ASN A 111 3.15 26.62 28.72
C ASN A 111 2.49 28.00 28.84
N VAL A 112 3.22 29.06 28.50
CA VAL A 112 2.74 30.45 28.61
C VAL A 112 2.30 31.01 27.26
N ARG A 113 1.52 30.19 26.54
CA ARG A 113 0.99 30.44 25.21
C ARG A 113 -0.23 29.55 24.95
N PHE A 114 -0.94 29.86 23.86
CA PHE A 114 -1.92 28.91 23.35
C PHE A 114 -1.27 27.56 22.95
N GLY A 115 -2.00 26.48 23.12
CA GLY A 115 -1.64 25.17 22.59
C GLY A 115 -1.79 25.12 21.06
N ASP A 116 -1.03 24.31 20.42
CA ASP A 116 -1.12 23.99 19.00
C ASP A 116 -0.97 22.46 18.87
N PRO A 117 -2.04 21.72 18.54
CA PRO A 117 -3.27 22.16 17.81
C PRO A 117 -4.51 22.45 18.68
N GLU A 118 -4.42 22.60 19.99
CA GLU A 118 -5.58 22.82 20.85
C GLU A 118 -6.31 24.14 20.53
N ALA A 119 -5.57 25.22 20.23
CA ALA A 119 -6.18 26.50 19.87
C ALA A 119 -7.11 26.36 18.64
N GLN A 120 -6.71 25.57 17.66
CA GLN A 120 -7.50 25.32 16.45
C GLN A 120 -8.80 24.56 16.73
N ALA A 121 -8.89 23.83 17.85
CA ALA A 121 -10.12 23.17 18.28
C ALA A 121 -10.93 24.03 19.26
N VAL A 122 -10.29 24.83 20.13
CA VAL A 122 -10.95 25.57 21.20
C VAL A 122 -11.48 26.93 20.73
N LEU A 123 -10.68 27.70 19.99
CA LEU A 123 -11.05 29.08 19.61
C LEU A 123 -12.28 29.15 18.69
N PRO A 124 -12.52 28.22 17.75
CA PRO A 124 -13.75 28.20 16.95
C PRO A 124 -15.05 28.03 17.74
N LEU A 125 -14.94 27.52 18.97
CA LEU A 125 -16.10 27.36 19.87
C LEU A 125 -16.43 28.63 20.65
N LEU A 126 -15.60 29.67 20.58
CA LEU A 126 -15.91 30.95 21.24
C LEU A 126 -17.02 31.70 20.48
N GLU A 127 -18.00 32.24 21.23
CA GLU A 127 -18.95 33.25 20.75
C GLU A 127 -18.49 34.64 21.18
N SER A 128 -17.79 34.72 22.33
CA SER A 128 -17.19 35.97 22.82
C SER A 128 -16.04 36.43 21.93
N ASP A 129 -15.88 37.72 21.76
CA ASP A 129 -14.74 38.32 21.06
C ASP A 129 -13.43 38.09 21.84
N LEU A 130 -12.50 37.35 21.24
CA LEU A 130 -11.21 37.05 21.87
C LEU A 130 -10.37 38.32 22.13
N ALA A 131 -10.51 39.37 21.31
CA ALA A 131 -9.79 40.63 21.52
C ALA A 131 -10.34 41.39 22.74
N GLU A 132 -11.66 41.35 22.96
CA GLU A 132 -12.26 41.92 24.17
C GLU A 132 -11.83 41.19 25.44
N LEU A 133 -11.81 39.85 25.41
CA LEU A 133 -11.30 39.04 26.51
C LEU A 133 -9.82 39.31 26.79
N ALA A 134 -8.98 39.42 25.77
CA ALA A 134 -7.57 39.73 25.90
C ALA A 134 -7.35 41.15 26.50
N LEU A 135 -8.14 42.13 26.07
CA LEU A 135 -8.11 43.47 26.62
C LEU A 135 -8.56 43.49 28.10
N ALA A 136 -9.57 42.72 28.49
CA ALA A 136 -9.99 42.56 29.87
C ALA A 136 -8.87 41.96 30.73
N CYS A 137 -8.15 40.96 30.23
CA CYS A 137 -6.95 40.43 30.90
C CYS A 137 -5.91 41.54 31.18
N THR A 138 -5.62 42.40 30.21
CA THR A 138 -4.64 43.48 30.39
C THR A 138 -5.09 44.57 31.37
N ARG A 139 -6.41 44.64 31.64
CA ARG A 139 -6.99 45.62 32.60
C ARG A 139 -7.13 45.04 34.00
N GLY A 140 -6.93 43.73 34.19
CA GLY A 140 -7.12 43.06 35.48
C GLY A 140 -8.61 42.78 35.80
N ASP A 141 -9.45 42.65 34.80
CA ASP A 141 -10.90 42.51 34.98
C ASP A 141 -11.52 41.43 34.02
N VAL A 142 -10.83 40.32 33.79
CA VAL A 142 -11.25 39.26 32.85
C VAL A 142 -12.66 38.76 33.11
N LEU A 143 -13.14 38.80 34.34
CA LEU A 143 -14.52 38.42 34.70
C LEU A 143 -15.57 39.43 34.26
N SER A 144 -15.20 40.66 33.86
CA SER A 144 -16.14 41.68 33.38
C SER A 144 -16.70 41.36 31.98
N VAL A 145 -15.99 40.50 31.23
CA VAL A 145 -16.42 40.02 29.89
C VAL A 145 -16.96 38.61 30.04
N PRO A 146 -18.25 38.37 29.84
CA PRO A 146 -18.82 37.03 29.91
C PRO A 146 -18.19 36.11 28.84
N LEU A 147 -17.65 34.99 29.27
CA LEU A 147 -17.19 33.97 28.35
C LEU A 147 -18.40 33.16 27.82
N GLN A 148 -18.70 33.32 26.55
CA GLN A 148 -19.78 32.61 25.87
C GLN A 148 -19.17 31.58 24.92
N ILE A 149 -19.63 30.33 25.04
CA ILE A 149 -19.15 29.18 24.29
C ILE A 149 -20.31 28.58 23.51
N LYS A 150 -20.09 28.28 22.22
CA LYS A 150 -21.05 27.59 21.37
C LYS A 150 -21.41 26.22 21.96
N SER A 151 -22.69 25.86 21.89
CA SER A 151 -23.15 24.49 22.14
C SER A 151 -22.80 23.61 20.93
N ALA A 152 -21.50 23.38 20.71
CA ALA A 152 -20.94 22.69 19.56
C ALA A 152 -19.65 21.98 19.97
N ALA A 153 -19.12 21.18 19.06
CA ALA A 153 -17.82 20.54 19.17
C ALA A 153 -16.92 20.96 18.00
N ALA A 154 -15.60 20.87 18.20
CA ALA A 154 -14.63 21.10 17.15
C ALA A 154 -13.52 20.05 17.19
N VAL A 155 -13.04 19.67 16.00
CA VAL A 155 -11.94 18.71 15.79
C VAL A 155 -10.94 19.34 14.85
N ALA A 156 -9.67 19.42 15.28
CA ALA A 156 -8.55 19.86 14.47
C ALA A 156 -7.69 18.65 14.07
N VAL A 157 -7.42 18.49 12.79
CA VAL A 157 -6.58 17.43 12.21
C VAL A 157 -5.34 18.07 11.60
N VAL A 158 -4.15 17.61 11.97
CA VAL A 158 -2.87 18.16 11.50
C VAL A 158 -2.34 17.35 10.31
N ALA A 159 -1.87 18.06 9.30
CA ALA A 159 -1.05 17.52 8.22
C ALA A 159 0.41 17.89 8.46
N ALA A 160 1.29 16.90 8.46
CA ALA A 160 2.72 17.04 8.72
C ALA A 160 3.58 16.65 7.50
N SER A 161 4.75 17.26 7.40
CA SER A 161 5.75 16.92 6.39
C SER A 161 6.30 15.50 6.59
N PRO A 162 6.83 14.87 5.52
CA PRO A 162 7.54 13.60 5.63
C PRO A 162 8.65 13.66 6.68
N HIS A 163 8.91 12.54 7.35
CA HIS A 163 9.91 12.35 8.42
C HIS A 163 9.64 13.09 9.74
N TYR A 164 8.59 13.93 9.84
CA TYR A 164 8.21 14.52 11.13
C TYR A 164 7.84 13.39 12.13
N PRO A 165 8.26 13.45 13.43
CA PRO A 165 8.89 14.56 14.14
C PRO A 165 10.44 14.62 14.09
N GLY A 166 11.08 13.83 13.21
CA GLY A 166 12.50 13.98 12.91
C GLY A 166 12.77 15.21 12.06
N GLU A 167 13.81 15.19 11.23
CA GLU A 167 14.12 16.28 10.31
C GLU A 167 13.14 16.25 9.12
N PRO A 168 12.22 17.23 9.01
CA PRO A 168 11.17 17.17 8.01
C PRO A 168 11.70 17.49 6.61
N LEU A 169 11.17 16.82 5.60
CA LEU A 169 11.36 17.22 4.20
C LEU A 169 10.40 18.38 3.90
N ILE A 170 10.95 19.50 3.46
CA ILE A 170 10.22 20.75 3.18
C ILE A 170 10.42 21.20 1.74
N GLY A 171 9.71 22.27 1.31
CA GLY A 171 9.81 22.82 -0.05
C GLY A 171 8.84 22.20 -1.05
N HIS A 172 7.87 21.40 -0.60
CA HIS A 172 6.88 20.78 -1.47
C HIS A 172 5.65 21.66 -1.63
N PRO A 173 5.09 21.84 -2.85
CA PRO A 173 3.89 22.63 -3.08
C PRO A 173 2.68 22.05 -2.32
N VAL A 174 1.96 22.92 -1.60
CA VAL A 174 0.68 22.58 -0.98
C VAL A 174 -0.44 22.86 -1.96
N THR A 175 -1.12 21.81 -2.39
CA THR A 175 -2.32 21.93 -3.25
C THR A 175 -3.56 21.92 -2.38
N ASP A 176 -4.41 22.91 -2.53
CA ASP A 176 -5.71 23.00 -1.86
C ASP A 176 -6.80 23.19 -2.93
N ARG A 177 -7.69 22.22 -3.07
CA ARG A 177 -8.81 22.21 -4.03
C ARG A 177 -10.12 22.68 -3.40
N GLY A 178 -10.10 22.96 -2.10
CA GLY A 178 -11.29 23.33 -1.34
C GLY A 178 -11.32 24.80 -0.98
N THR A 179 -12.43 25.19 -0.36
CA THR A 179 -12.64 26.50 0.22
C THR A 179 -13.14 26.37 1.65
N ASP A 180 -12.76 27.32 2.49
CA ASP A 180 -13.22 27.37 3.86
C ASP A 180 -14.73 27.69 3.94
N SER A 181 -15.39 27.11 4.92
CA SER A 181 -16.81 27.32 5.22
C SER A 181 -16.99 27.70 6.69
N ALA A 182 -18.25 27.92 7.10
CA ALA A 182 -18.54 28.20 8.51
C ALA A 182 -18.30 26.99 9.44
N THR A 183 -18.26 25.77 8.89
CA THR A 183 -18.14 24.52 9.64
C THR A 183 -16.82 23.79 9.39
N ALA A 184 -16.04 24.20 8.38
CA ALA A 184 -14.76 23.56 8.06
C ALA A 184 -13.80 24.58 7.46
N PHE A 185 -12.60 24.69 8.02
CA PHE A 185 -11.61 25.68 7.60
C PHE A 185 -10.18 25.20 7.86
N ARG A 186 -9.22 25.88 7.20
CA ARG A 186 -7.79 25.57 7.24
C ARG A 186 -7.04 26.60 8.08
N PHE A 187 -6.05 26.15 8.83
CA PHE A 187 -5.05 26.96 9.50
C PHE A 187 -3.65 26.61 8.99
N ASP A 188 -2.91 27.55 8.47
CA ASP A 188 -1.52 27.36 8.08
C ASP A 188 -0.59 27.47 9.29
N ALA A 189 0.46 26.62 9.30
CA ALA A 189 1.52 26.62 10.28
C ALA A 189 2.89 26.69 9.57
N GLY A 190 3.31 25.59 8.97
CA GLY A 190 4.55 25.49 8.20
C GLY A 190 4.31 25.58 6.69
N VAL A 191 3.65 26.65 6.23
CA VAL A 191 3.51 27.01 4.81
C VAL A 191 4.21 28.34 4.57
N ASP A 192 5.09 28.42 3.57
CA ASP A 192 5.79 29.65 3.20
C ASP A 192 4.94 30.58 2.32
N ALA A 193 5.48 31.75 1.98
CA ALA A 193 4.80 32.75 1.16
C ALA A 193 4.55 32.28 -0.29
N ASP A 194 5.27 31.29 -0.76
CA ASP A 194 5.13 30.70 -2.11
C ASP A 194 4.18 29.49 -2.10
N GLY A 195 3.61 29.13 -0.94
CA GLY A 195 2.66 28.03 -0.78
C GLY A 195 3.31 26.66 -0.66
N ASN A 196 4.59 26.58 -0.28
CA ASN A 196 5.29 25.33 -0.08
C ASN A 196 5.40 24.98 1.41
N THR A 197 5.61 23.69 1.70
CA THR A 197 5.90 23.22 3.06
C THR A 197 7.20 23.82 3.58
N SER A 198 7.20 24.37 4.81
CA SER A 198 8.34 25.05 5.44
C SER A 198 8.60 24.61 6.88
N GLY A 199 7.86 23.60 7.36
CA GLY A 199 7.98 23.10 8.74
C GLY A 199 7.52 21.67 8.90
N GLY A 200 7.68 21.12 10.09
CA GLY A 200 7.28 19.75 10.41
C GLY A 200 5.76 19.58 10.38
N ARG A 201 5.00 20.40 11.13
CA ARG A 201 3.55 20.52 11.00
C ARG A 201 3.26 21.62 10.01
N VAL A 202 2.57 21.27 8.92
CA VAL A 202 2.37 22.16 7.77
C VAL A 202 1.11 23.00 7.92
N LEU A 203 0.01 22.34 8.22
CA LEU A 203 -1.30 22.98 8.40
C LEU A 203 -2.21 22.11 9.26
N ALA A 204 -3.35 22.67 9.68
CA ALA A 204 -4.43 21.92 10.28
C ALA A 204 -5.76 22.25 9.58
N THR A 205 -6.65 21.28 9.49
CA THR A 205 -8.05 21.52 9.16
C THR A 205 -8.90 21.36 10.40
N THR A 206 -9.81 22.31 10.63
CA THR A 206 -10.74 22.25 11.75
C THR A 206 -12.16 22.12 11.22
N GLY A 207 -12.86 21.12 11.76
CA GLY A 207 -14.31 20.99 11.59
C GLY A 207 -15.05 21.36 12.85
N VAL A 208 -16.21 22.03 12.71
CA VAL A 208 -17.14 22.36 13.78
C VAL A 208 -18.47 21.67 13.50
N GLY A 209 -19.07 21.07 14.51
CA GLY A 209 -20.34 20.33 14.39
C GLY A 209 -21.14 20.38 15.70
N THR A 210 -22.34 19.83 15.69
CA THR A 210 -23.22 19.72 16.87
C THR A 210 -22.66 18.73 17.90
N ASP A 211 -21.83 17.79 17.44
CA ASP A 211 -21.08 16.84 18.27
C ASP A 211 -19.69 16.55 17.68
N ILE A 212 -18.91 15.72 18.38
CA ILE A 212 -17.55 15.37 17.95
C ILE A 212 -17.55 14.57 16.63
N ALA A 213 -18.57 13.75 16.39
CA ALA A 213 -18.61 12.93 15.18
C ALA A 213 -18.81 13.80 13.93
N GLU A 214 -19.74 14.76 13.99
CA GLU A 214 -19.99 15.72 12.91
C GLU A 214 -18.78 16.64 12.72
N ALA A 215 -18.22 17.18 13.80
CA ALA A 215 -17.02 18.02 13.73
C ALA A 215 -15.84 17.27 13.10
N ARG A 216 -15.65 16.01 13.45
CA ARG A 216 -14.64 15.14 12.89
C ARG A 216 -14.85 14.91 11.39
N ALA A 217 -16.07 14.61 10.96
CA ALA A 217 -16.40 14.45 9.56
C ALA A 217 -16.02 15.70 8.74
N HIS A 218 -16.46 16.87 9.19
CA HIS A 218 -16.14 18.15 8.56
C HIS A 218 -14.62 18.41 8.46
N ALA A 219 -13.87 18.08 9.51
CA ALA A 219 -12.40 18.26 9.51
C ALA A 219 -11.73 17.37 8.46
N TYR A 220 -12.12 16.09 8.36
CA TYR A 220 -11.54 15.15 7.40
C TYR A 220 -12.00 15.42 5.96
N GLU A 221 -13.27 15.81 5.74
CA GLU A 221 -13.74 16.24 4.42
C GLU A 221 -12.92 17.44 3.90
N ARG A 222 -12.60 18.41 4.76
CA ARG A 222 -11.75 19.54 4.39
C ARG A 222 -10.29 19.10 4.17
N MET A 223 -9.77 18.19 4.98
CA MET A 223 -8.42 17.62 4.83
C MET A 223 -8.27 16.85 3.50
N ALA A 224 -9.27 16.11 3.09
CA ALA A 224 -9.25 15.35 1.83
C ALA A 224 -9.09 16.23 0.57
N GLN A 225 -9.33 17.53 0.68
CA GLN A 225 -9.16 18.50 -0.42
C GLN A 225 -7.73 19.07 -0.50
N ILE A 226 -6.86 18.69 0.45
CA ILE A 226 -5.50 19.21 0.60
C ILE A 226 -4.51 18.07 0.36
N SER A 227 -3.44 18.37 -0.35
CA SER A 227 -2.36 17.41 -0.60
C SER A 227 -1.01 18.08 -0.78
N PHE A 228 0.05 17.41 -0.37
CA PHE A 228 1.44 17.69 -0.70
C PHE A 228 2.22 16.37 -0.65
N GLN A 229 3.42 16.37 -1.19
CA GLN A 229 4.21 15.15 -1.32
C GLN A 229 4.42 14.46 0.05
N ASP A 230 4.11 13.16 0.11
CA ASP A 230 4.27 12.28 1.29
C ASP A 230 3.67 12.86 2.59
N MET A 231 2.50 13.51 2.46
CA MET A 231 1.76 14.12 3.56
C MET A 231 1.41 13.09 4.65
N GLN A 232 1.79 13.38 5.90
CA GLN A 232 1.45 12.57 7.07
C GLN A 232 0.22 13.12 7.78
N VAL A 233 -0.83 12.33 7.88
CA VAL A 233 -2.08 12.67 8.59
C VAL A 233 -2.57 11.46 9.38
N ARG A 234 -2.95 11.67 10.64
CA ARG A 234 -3.66 10.63 11.42
C ARG A 234 -5.14 10.62 11.06
N ARG A 235 -5.70 9.46 10.80
CA ARG A 235 -7.13 9.28 10.48
C ARG A 235 -8.01 9.00 11.71
N ASP A 236 -7.39 8.82 12.88
CA ASP A 236 -8.05 8.45 14.13
C ASP A 236 -8.21 9.60 15.13
N ILE A 237 -7.98 10.86 14.74
CA ILE A 237 -8.14 12.02 15.65
C ILE A 237 -9.56 11.99 16.25
N ALA A 238 -9.65 12.28 17.56
CA ALA A 238 -10.85 12.23 18.38
C ALA A 238 -11.45 10.82 18.62
N TRP A 239 -10.73 9.73 18.28
CA TRP A 239 -11.25 8.36 18.46
C TRP A 239 -11.64 8.00 19.91
N ARG A 240 -11.07 8.70 20.90
CA ARG A 240 -11.36 8.50 22.33
C ARG A 240 -12.66 9.17 22.77
N ALA A 241 -13.22 10.08 22.00
CA ALA A 241 -14.42 10.80 22.38
C ALA A 241 -15.66 9.88 22.29
N PRO A 242 -16.59 9.95 23.28
CA PRO A 242 -17.86 9.24 23.21
C PRO A 242 -18.63 9.67 21.95
N GLY A 243 -19.17 8.71 21.19
CA GLY A 243 -19.90 8.98 19.95
C GLY A 243 -19.02 9.19 18.72
N ALA A 244 -17.68 9.26 18.86
CA ALA A 244 -16.74 9.31 17.75
C ALA A 244 -16.59 7.97 17.01
N GLN A 245 -17.36 6.95 17.39
CA GLN A 245 -17.40 5.69 16.66
C GLN A 245 -17.91 5.95 15.25
N LEU A 246 -17.14 5.44 14.32
CA LEU A 246 -17.29 5.55 12.87
C LEU A 246 -18.77 5.38 12.45
N ALA A 247 -19.43 6.48 12.07
CA ALA A 247 -20.82 6.45 11.63
C ALA A 247 -20.98 6.08 10.15
N SER A 248 -19.87 5.87 9.42
CA SER A 248 -19.88 5.49 8.00
C SER A 248 -18.65 4.66 7.60
N TYR A 249 -18.80 3.89 6.54
CA TYR A 249 -17.67 3.18 5.89
C TYR A 249 -16.56 4.13 5.44
N ALA A 250 -16.89 5.32 4.95
CA ALA A 250 -15.92 6.34 4.56
C ALA A 250 -15.07 6.80 5.75
N ALA A 251 -15.67 6.95 6.93
CA ALA A 251 -14.95 7.26 8.17
C ALA A 251 -14.06 6.10 8.65
N ALA A 252 -14.36 4.86 8.22
CA ALA A 252 -13.52 3.69 8.43
C ALA A 252 -12.38 3.57 7.42
N GLY A 253 -12.28 4.51 6.48
CA GLY A 253 -11.25 4.51 5.44
C GLY A 253 -11.63 3.74 4.17
N VAL A 254 -12.92 3.37 4.00
CA VAL A 254 -13.41 2.66 2.82
C VAL A 254 -14.29 3.58 1.98
N ASN A 255 -13.90 3.82 0.73
CA ASN A 255 -14.63 4.69 -0.20
C ASN A 255 -15.46 3.88 -1.21
N ILE A 256 -16.75 3.69 -0.92
CA ILE A 256 -17.69 2.96 -1.78
C ILE A 256 -17.83 3.61 -3.17
N ASP A 257 -17.81 4.94 -3.24
CA ASP A 257 -17.97 5.68 -4.51
C ASP A 257 -16.77 5.44 -5.43
N GLU A 258 -15.56 5.37 -4.85
CA GLU A 258 -14.34 5.06 -5.59
C GLU A 258 -14.35 3.61 -6.10
N GLY A 259 -14.82 2.67 -5.29
CA GLY A 259 -15.05 1.29 -5.72
C GLY A 259 -16.05 1.20 -6.88
N THR A 260 -17.15 1.97 -6.81
CA THR A 260 -18.15 2.04 -7.90
C THR A 260 -17.55 2.66 -9.18
N ARG A 261 -16.71 3.70 -9.04
CA ARG A 261 -15.99 4.33 -10.15
C ARG A 261 -15.04 3.34 -10.81
N ALA A 262 -14.23 2.61 -10.04
CA ALA A 262 -13.33 1.60 -10.54
C ALA A 262 -14.06 0.54 -11.38
N VAL A 263 -15.17 -0.02 -10.86
CA VAL A 263 -16.01 -0.99 -11.60
C VAL A 263 -16.53 -0.40 -12.91
N SER A 264 -16.93 0.87 -12.91
CA SER A 264 -17.43 1.54 -14.13
C SER A 264 -16.33 1.70 -15.19
N GLU A 265 -15.13 2.07 -14.79
CA GLU A 265 -14.01 2.32 -15.70
C GLU A 265 -13.44 1.03 -16.31
N MET A 266 -13.33 -0.07 -15.54
CA MET A 266 -12.83 -1.36 -16.05
C MET A 266 -13.86 -2.13 -16.88
N LYS A 267 -15.16 -1.82 -16.78
CA LYS A 267 -16.25 -2.59 -17.39
C LYS A 267 -16.07 -2.85 -18.87
N ALA A 268 -15.73 -1.83 -19.65
CA ALA A 268 -15.56 -1.95 -21.09
C ALA A 268 -14.42 -2.90 -21.49
N ALA A 269 -13.31 -2.87 -20.74
CA ALA A 269 -12.17 -3.76 -20.98
C ALA A 269 -12.52 -5.22 -20.68
N VAL A 270 -13.19 -5.45 -19.54
CA VAL A 270 -13.65 -6.80 -19.15
C VAL A 270 -14.66 -7.37 -20.16
N GLU A 271 -15.68 -6.61 -20.53
CA GLU A 271 -16.70 -7.04 -21.51
C GLU A 271 -16.09 -7.31 -22.91
N ALA A 272 -14.98 -6.64 -23.26
CA ALA A 272 -14.29 -6.91 -24.51
C ALA A 272 -13.72 -8.35 -24.57
N THR A 273 -13.35 -8.92 -23.43
CA THR A 273 -12.87 -10.33 -23.35
C THR A 273 -14.01 -11.34 -23.56
N HIS A 274 -15.26 -10.97 -23.30
CA HIS A 274 -16.43 -11.84 -23.46
C HIS A 274 -16.86 -12.03 -24.92
N LYS A 275 -16.37 -11.18 -25.82
CA LYS A 275 -16.72 -11.17 -27.26
C LYS A 275 -15.77 -12.00 -28.12
N THR A 276 -14.72 -12.57 -27.55
CA THR A 276 -13.74 -13.40 -28.27
C THR A 276 -14.39 -14.71 -28.70
N PRO A 277 -14.13 -15.24 -29.92
CA PRO A 277 -14.69 -16.52 -30.34
C PRO A 277 -14.23 -17.63 -29.37
N GLY A 278 -15.17 -18.17 -28.57
CA GLY A 278 -14.89 -19.30 -27.67
C GLY A 278 -15.35 -19.16 -26.22
N PRO A 279 -15.27 -17.98 -25.55
CA PRO A 279 -15.72 -17.93 -24.17
C PRO A 279 -17.24 -18.02 -24.09
N GLY A 280 -17.71 -19.05 -23.41
CA GLY A 280 -19.12 -19.25 -23.15
C GLY A 280 -19.65 -18.40 -21.99
N VAL A 281 -19.30 -17.12 -21.91
CA VAL A 281 -19.82 -16.23 -20.85
C VAL A 281 -21.30 -16.00 -21.05
N LEU A 282 -22.10 -16.41 -20.06
CA LEU A 282 -23.56 -16.25 -20.05
C LEU A 282 -24.00 -15.03 -19.24
N HIS A 283 -23.30 -14.74 -18.14
CA HIS A 283 -23.50 -13.56 -17.31
C HIS A 283 -22.16 -12.92 -16.99
N GLY A 284 -22.03 -11.64 -17.29
CA GLY A 284 -20.82 -10.85 -17.08
C GLY A 284 -20.82 -10.09 -15.73
N LEU A 285 -20.04 -9.01 -15.68
CA LEU A 285 -19.90 -8.12 -14.54
C LEU A 285 -21.25 -7.62 -14.01
N GLY A 286 -21.36 -7.60 -12.66
CA GLY A 286 -22.54 -7.10 -11.94
C GLY A 286 -23.48 -8.18 -11.40
N SER A 287 -23.22 -9.47 -11.70
CA SER A 287 -23.86 -10.59 -11.02
C SER A 287 -23.03 -11.08 -9.84
N PHE A 288 -23.66 -11.77 -8.86
CA PHE A 288 -22.93 -12.33 -7.70
C PHE A 288 -21.86 -13.37 -8.06
N GLY A 289 -21.91 -13.92 -9.25
CA GLY A 289 -20.90 -14.85 -9.76
C GLY A 289 -20.90 -14.88 -11.27
N GLY A 290 -19.74 -15.04 -11.86
CA GLY A 290 -19.59 -15.24 -13.29
C GLY A 290 -20.18 -16.58 -13.71
N VAL A 291 -20.94 -16.61 -14.81
CA VAL A 291 -21.56 -17.83 -15.35
C VAL A 291 -20.93 -18.15 -16.69
N PHE A 292 -20.30 -19.33 -16.78
CA PHE A 292 -19.60 -19.79 -17.96
C PHE A 292 -20.25 -21.07 -18.50
N SER A 293 -20.50 -21.12 -19.81
CA SER A 293 -21.12 -22.26 -20.48
C SER A 293 -20.13 -23.43 -20.66
N ALA A 294 -20.54 -24.60 -20.25
CA ALA A 294 -19.80 -25.84 -20.51
C ALA A 294 -20.01 -26.43 -21.92
N GLU A 295 -20.75 -25.73 -22.81
CA GLU A 295 -21.04 -26.29 -24.15
C GLU A 295 -19.78 -26.51 -25.00
N GLY A 296 -18.79 -25.61 -24.90
CA GLY A 296 -17.52 -25.70 -25.61
C GLY A 296 -16.65 -26.91 -25.23
N ILE A 297 -16.94 -27.57 -24.10
CA ILE A 297 -16.21 -28.77 -23.65
C ILE A 297 -16.99 -30.06 -23.84
N LYS A 298 -18.26 -29.99 -24.24
CA LYS A 298 -19.08 -31.20 -24.51
C LYS A 298 -18.59 -32.03 -25.69
N ALA A 299 -17.86 -31.45 -26.64
CA ALA A 299 -17.30 -32.15 -27.79
C ALA A 299 -16.01 -32.93 -27.48
N MET A 300 -15.47 -32.74 -26.25
CA MET A 300 -14.28 -33.46 -25.80
C MET A 300 -14.63 -34.87 -25.34
N ASP A 301 -13.72 -35.81 -25.55
CA ASP A 301 -13.93 -37.22 -25.18
C ASP A 301 -13.86 -37.44 -23.67
N SER A 302 -12.87 -36.87 -23.02
CA SER A 302 -12.66 -36.98 -21.57
C SER A 302 -12.06 -35.69 -20.99
N PRO A 303 -12.86 -34.59 -20.94
CA PRO A 303 -12.36 -33.32 -20.49
C PRO A 303 -11.96 -33.33 -19.00
N VAL A 304 -10.84 -32.68 -18.68
CA VAL A 304 -10.39 -32.42 -17.32
C VAL A 304 -10.20 -30.91 -17.13
N LEU A 305 -10.63 -30.40 -15.99
CA LEU A 305 -10.38 -29.02 -15.63
C LEU A 305 -9.01 -28.91 -14.95
N VAL A 306 -8.27 -27.89 -15.33
CA VAL A 306 -6.98 -27.53 -14.73
C VAL A 306 -7.12 -26.13 -14.18
N ALA A 307 -6.64 -25.90 -12.96
CA ALA A 307 -6.71 -24.60 -12.32
C ALA A 307 -5.34 -24.20 -11.76
N SER A 308 -4.99 -22.93 -11.92
CA SER A 308 -3.86 -22.30 -11.25
C SER A 308 -4.33 -21.07 -10.52
N THR A 309 -3.75 -20.81 -9.35
CA THR A 309 -3.92 -19.57 -8.60
C THR A 309 -2.56 -19.06 -8.18
N ASP A 310 -2.26 -17.81 -8.50
CA ASP A 310 -0.98 -17.18 -8.19
C ASP A 310 -1.12 -15.69 -7.87
N GLY A 311 -0.01 -15.07 -7.45
CA GLY A 311 0.14 -13.63 -7.24
C GLY A 311 1.34 -13.08 -8.01
N VAL A 312 1.41 -11.77 -8.20
CA VAL A 312 2.58 -11.13 -8.84
C VAL A 312 3.72 -10.93 -7.84
N GLY A 313 3.42 -10.90 -6.56
CA GLY A 313 4.39 -10.67 -5.51
C GLY A 313 4.96 -9.25 -5.52
N THR A 314 6.20 -9.09 -5.06
CA THR A 314 6.78 -7.76 -4.79
C THR A 314 7.12 -6.92 -6.03
N LYS A 315 6.89 -7.42 -7.25
CA LYS A 315 6.94 -6.65 -8.51
C LYS A 315 5.92 -5.51 -8.49
N VAL A 316 4.73 -5.74 -7.90
CA VAL A 316 3.66 -4.72 -7.81
C VAL A 316 4.12 -3.44 -7.13
N GLU A 317 5.01 -3.52 -6.15
CA GLU A 317 5.51 -2.36 -5.43
C GLU A 317 6.46 -1.49 -6.29
N LEU A 318 7.29 -2.13 -7.11
CA LEU A 318 8.11 -1.42 -8.08
C LEU A 318 7.23 -0.76 -9.16
N ALA A 319 6.23 -1.47 -9.64
CA ALA A 319 5.27 -0.97 -10.63
C ALA A 319 4.48 0.23 -10.10
N ALA A 320 3.98 0.17 -8.85
CA ALA A 320 3.29 1.28 -8.19
C ALA A 320 4.19 2.51 -8.07
N ARG A 321 5.43 2.33 -7.61
CA ARG A 321 6.41 3.41 -7.46
C ARG A 321 6.75 4.12 -8.78
N LEU A 322 6.75 3.39 -9.89
CA LEU A 322 7.06 3.92 -11.22
C LEU A 322 5.82 4.33 -12.02
N GLY A 323 4.61 4.12 -11.49
CA GLY A 323 3.34 4.40 -12.20
C GLY A 323 3.12 3.49 -13.42
N MET A 324 3.72 2.30 -13.46
CA MET A 324 3.68 1.36 -14.60
C MET A 324 2.91 0.09 -14.23
N VAL A 325 1.65 0.24 -13.81
CA VAL A 325 0.88 -0.85 -13.21
C VAL A 325 0.15 -1.76 -14.22
N ARG A 326 -0.03 -1.30 -15.46
CA ARG A 326 -0.71 -2.11 -16.50
C ARG A 326 -0.03 -3.46 -16.75
N GLY A 327 1.31 -3.47 -16.74
CA GLY A 327 2.11 -4.68 -16.96
C GLY A 327 1.89 -5.75 -15.91
N VAL A 328 1.65 -5.39 -14.64
CA VAL A 328 1.43 -6.38 -13.58
C VAL A 328 0.05 -7.04 -13.69
N GLY A 329 -0.93 -6.38 -14.32
CA GLY A 329 -2.19 -7.02 -14.72
C GLY A 329 -1.97 -8.10 -15.80
N MET A 330 -1.07 -7.86 -16.77
CA MET A 330 -0.68 -8.87 -17.75
C MET A 330 0.11 -10.01 -17.09
N ASP A 331 0.99 -9.68 -16.16
CA ASP A 331 1.82 -10.65 -15.45
C ASP A 331 0.99 -11.76 -14.80
N ILE A 332 -0.03 -11.40 -14.03
CA ILE A 332 -0.82 -12.38 -13.28
C ILE A 332 -1.60 -13.32 -14.19
N VAL A 333 -2.14 -12.81 -15.30
CA VAL A 333 -2.87 -13.62 -16.27
C VAL A 333 -1.92 -14.57 -17.01
N ASN A 334 -0.81 -14.04 -17.55
CA ASN A 334 0.15 -14.84 -18.31
C ASN A 334 0.83 -15.90 -17.45
N HIS A 335 1.15 -15.57 -16.18
CA HIS A 335 1.68 -16.53 -15.22
C HIS A 335 0.72 -17.74 -15.05
N CYS A 336 -0.55 -17.46 -14.76
CA CYS A 336 -1.56 -18.53 -14.60
C CYS A 336 -1.82 -19.29 -15.90
N ILE A 337 -1.74 -18.62 -17.07
CA ILE A 337 -1.85 -19.29 -18.39
C ILE A 337 -0.72 -20.31 -18.56
N ASP A 338 0.51 -19.91 -18.28
CA ASP A 338 1.68 -20.78 -18.45
C ASP A 338 1.65 -21.97 -17.48
N ASP A 339 1.11 -21.79 -16.27
CA ASP A 339 0.92 -22.85 -15.29
C ASP A 339 -0.13 -23.90 -15.73
N VAL A 340 -1.20 -23.49 -16.43
CA VAL A 340 -2.15 -24.46 -16.97
C VAL A 340 -1.66 -25.05 -18.29
N LEU A 341 -0.89 -24.30 -19.08
CA LEU A 341 -0.26 -24.74 -20.31
C LEU A 341 0.69 -25.91 -20.08
N VAL A 342 1.44 -25.92 -18.97
CA VAL A 342 2.35 -27.04 -18.65
C VAL A 342 1.64 -28.36 -18.40
N GLN A 343 0.31 -28.33 -18.19
CA GLN A 343 -0.56 -29.49 -18.15
C GLN A 343 -1.23 -29.79 -19.51
N SER A 344 -0.82 -29.10 -20.61
CA SER A 344 -1.47 -29.13 -21.92
C SER A 344 -2.91 -28.63 -21.93
N ALA A 345 -3.26 -27.76 -20.98
CA ALA A 345 -4.61 -27.20 -20.89
C ALA A 345 -4.70 -25.87 -21.65
N ARG A 346 -5.84 -25.63 -22.31
CA ARG A 346 -6.19 -24.32 -22.85
C ARG A 346 -6.99 -23.52 -21.83
N PRO A 347 -6.79 -22.20 -21.72
CA PRO A 347 -7.53 -21.35 -20.79
C PRO A 347 -9.02 -21.26 -21.17
N LEU A 348 -9.89 -21.13 -20.17
CA LEU A 348 -11.33 -20.89 -20.32
C LEU A 348 -11.70 -19.51 -19.79
N PHE A 349 -11.44 -19.27 -18.51
CA PHE A 349 -11.72 -17.99 -17.86
C PHE A 349 -10.78 -17.72 -16.70
N PHE A 350 -10.66 -16.44 -16.38
CA PHE A 350 -9.84 -15.90 -15.32
C PHE A 350 -10.71 -15.13 -14.30
N LEU A 351 -10.33 -15.20 -13.04
CA LEU A 351 -10.89 -14.45 -11.91
C LEU A 351 -9.75 -13.75 -11.19
N ASP A 352 -9.95 -12.48 -10.85
CA ASP A 352 -8.96 -11.67 -10.14
C ASP A 352 -9.37 -11.30 -8.72
N TYR A 353 -8.37 -10.97 -7.91
CA TYR A 353 -8.51 -10.32 -6.63
C TYR A 353 -7.51 -9.19 -6.55
N ILE A 354 -8.00 -7.96 -6.33
CA ILE A 354 -7.18 -6.76 -6.14
C ILE A 354 -7.46 -6.23 -4.74
N ALA A 355 -6.43 -6.06 -3.93
CA ALA A 355 -6.53 -5.48 -2.60
C ALA A 355 -5.56 -4.31 -2.45
N ALA A 356 -6.04 -3.19 -1.92
CA ALA A 356 -5.24 -1.99 -1.71
C ALA A 356 -5.48 -1.40 -0.32
N SER A 357 -4.53 -0.60 0.18
CA SER A 357 -4.73 0.17 1.42
C SER A 357 -5.84 1.21 1.28
N VAL A 358 -5.86 1.89 0.14
CA VAL A 358 -6.87 2.85 -0.33
C VAL A 358 -7.08 2.58 -1.80
N LEU A 359 -8.34 2.46 -2.23
CA LEU A 359 -8.65 2.28 -3.64
C LEU A 359 -8.36 3.55 -4.43
N ASP A 360 -7.69 3.37 -5.55
CA ASP A 360 -7.51 4.34 -6.61
C ASP A 360 -8.11 3.73 -7.89
N ALA A 361 -9.22 4.30 -8.37
CA ALA A 361 -9.94 3.74 -9.49
C ALA A 361 -9.12 3.75 -10.79
N ASP A 362 -8.28 4.77 -11.01
CA ASP A 362 -7.43 4.87 -12.19
C ASP A 362 -6.36 3.75 -12.18
N LEU A 363 -5.75 3.49 -11.01
CA LEU A 363 -4.81 2.38 -10.82
C LEU A 363 -5.49 1.03 -11.07
N VAL A 364 -6.67 0.81 -10.47
CA VAL A 364 -7.44 -0.44 -10.66
C VAL A 364 -7.81 -0.62 -12.12
N ALA A 365 -8.29 0.43 -12.81
CA ALA A 365 -8.65 0.37 -14.22
C ALA A 365 -7.44 0.00 -15.11
N GLU A 366 -6.25 0.54 -14.84
CA GLU A 366 -5.03 0.20 -15.56
C GLU A 366 -4.59 -1.26 -15.32
N VAL A 367 -4.63 -1.74 -14.08
CA VAL A 367 -4.29 -3.12 -13.74
C VAL A 367 -5.26 -4.09 -14.42
N VAL A 368 -6.58 -3.87 -14.27
CA VAL A 368 -7.61 -4.71 -14.91
C VAL A 368 -7.55 -4.60 -16.44
N GLY A 369 -7.22 -3.41 -16.97
CA GLY A 369 -6.94 -3.22 -18.38
C GLY A 369 -5.84 -4.16 -18.89
N GLY A 370 -4.74 -4.28 -18.15
CA GLY A 370 -3.66 -5.24 -18.45
C GLY A 370 -4.12 -6.70 -18.38
N MET A 371 -4.91 -7.06 -17.37
CA MET A 371 -5.52 -8.40 -17.28
C MET A 371 -6.42 -8.70 -18.48
N ALA A 372 -7.25 -7.74 -18.87
CA ALA A 372 -8.15 -7.89 -20.03
C ALA A 372 -7.38 -8.05 -21.35
N ASP A 373 -6.28 -7.32 -21.54
CA ASP A 373 -5.42 -7.47 -22.72
C ASP A 373 -4.82 -8.88 -22.81
N ALA A 374 -4.28 -9.40 -21.71
CA ALA A 374 -3.72 -10.75 -21.67
C ALA A 374 -4.80 -11.83 -21.84
N CYS A 375 -5.95 -11.70 -21.19
CA CYS A 375 -7.08 -12.60 -21.37
C CYS A 375 -7.56 -12.64 -22.83
N LYS A 376 -7.67 -11.46 -23.45
CA LYS A 376 -8.08 -11.35 -24.86
C LYS A 376 -7.07 -12.00 -25.81
N ALA A 377 -5.77 -11.78 -25.59
CA ALA A 377 -4.71 -12.42 -26.36
C ALA A 377 -4.77 -13.96 -26.24
N ALA A 378 -5.03 -14.46 -25.04
CA ALA A 378 -5.13 -15.90 -24.77
C ALA A 378 -6.49 -16.53 -25.18
N GLY A 379 -7.44 -15.74 -25.67
CA GLY A 379 -8.78 -16.23 -26.00
C GLY A 379 -9.59 -16.72 -24.80
N CYS A 380 -9.30 -16.22 -23.59
CA CYS A 380 -10.05 -16.52 -22.38
C CYS A 380 -10.86 -15.32 -21.88
N ALA A 381 -11.86 -15.55 -21.05
CA ALA A 381 -12.68 -14.48 -20.49
C ALA A 381 -12.16 -14.03 -19.12
N LEU A 382 -12.04 -12.75 -18.91
CA LEU A 382 -11.99 -12.17 -17.56
C LEU A 382 -13.43 -12.18 -17.02
N LEU A 383 -13.75 -13.24 -16.26
CA LEU A 383 -15.14 -13.59 -15.94
C LEU A 383 -15.70 -12.74 -14.77
N GLY A 384 -14.85 -12.32 -13.87
CA GLY A 384 -15.17 -11.52 -12.71
C GLY A 384 -14.01 -11.49 -11.73
N GLY A 385 -14.23 -10.89 -10.58
CA GLY A 385 -13.21 -10.76 -9.55
C GLY A 385 -13.73 -10.01 -8.33
N GLU A 386 -12.81 -9.61 -7.46
CA GLU A 386 -13.09 -8.84 -6.25
C GLU A 386 -12.08 -7.70 -6.12
N THR A 387 -12.56 -6.51 -5.78
CA THR A 387 -11.71 -5.37 -5.47
C THR A 387 -11.98 -4.93 -4.03
N ALA A 388 -10.97 -5.04 -3.17
CA ALA A 388 -11.09 -4.80 -1.74
C ALA A 388 -10.23 -3.63 -1.29
N GLU A 389 -10.85 -2.68 -0.56
CA GLU A 389 -10.14 -1.66 0.19
C GLU A 389 -9.89 -2.17 1.61
N MET A 390 -8.61 -2.24 2.02
CA MET A 390 -8.18 -2.89 3.25
C MET A 390 -7.26 -1.97 4.06
N PRO A 391 -7.79 -0.87 4.62
CA PRO A 391 -7.01 0.07 5.42
C PRO A 391 -6.41 -0.63 6.66
N GLY A 392 -5.13 -0.35 6.92
CA GLY A 392 -4.40 -0.94 8.06
C GLY A 392 -3.83 -2.34 7.82
N ILE A 393 -4.15 -3.02 6.70
CA ILE A 393 -3.51 -4.28 6.28
C ILE A 393 -2.37 -4.00 5.32
N TYR A 394 -2.62 -3.19 4.30
CA TYR A 394 -1.60 -2.73 3.37
C TYR A 394 -1.04 -1.37 3.77
N GLN A 395 0.22 -1.13 3.46
CA GLN A 395 0.84 0.20 3.63
C GLN A 395 0.17 1.21 2.68
N PRO A 396 0.07 2.51 3.04
CA PRO A 396 -0.43 3.52 2.14
C PRO A 396 0.27 3.50 0.78
N GLY A 397 -0.53 3.47 -0.31
CA GLY A 397 -0.04 3.38 -1.69
C GLY A 397 0.37 1.98 -2.16
N SER A 398 0.34 0.97 -1.27
CA SER A 398 0.59 -0.42 -1.65
C SER A 398 -0.71 -1.14 -2.04
N PHE A 399 -0.60 -2.05 -2.99
CA PHE A 399 -1.68 -2.95 -3.38
C PHE A 399 -1.12 -4.36 -3.62
N ASP A 400 -2.02 -5.34 -3.68
CA ASP A 400 -1.70 -6.73 -4.02
C ASP A 400 -2.70 -7.25 -5.04
N ILE A 401 -2.25 -8.17 -5.88
CA ILE A 401 -3.08 -8.83 -6.89
C ILE A 401 -2.84 -10.33 -6.89
N ALA A 402 -3.94 -11.05 -6.97
CA ALA A 402 -3.94 -12.49 -7.19
C ALA A 402 -4.93 -12.84 -8.29
N GLY A 403 -4.71 -13.95 -8.95
CA GLY A 403 -5.59 -14.42 -10.00
C GLY A 403 -5.78 -15.91 -9.96
N THR A 404 -6.91 -16.34 -10.49
CA THR A 404 -7.24 -17.77 -10.65
C THR A 404 -7.68 -18.03 -12.09
N LEU A 405 -6.95 -18.88 -12.77
CA LEU A 405 -7.28 -19.33 -14.12
C LEU A 405 -7.87 -20.74 -14.09
N ILE A 406 -8.96 -20.93 -14.81
CA ILE A 406 -9.51 -22.25 -15.10
C ILE A 406 -9.29 -22.57 -16.56
N GLY A 407 -8.67 -23.70 -16.82
CA GLY A 407 -8.43 -24.27 -18.15
C GLY A 407 -9.05 -25.65 -18.31
N VAL A 408 -8.97 -26.18 -19.52
CA VAL A 408 -9.46 -27.52 -19.87
C VAL A 408 -8.46 -28.23 -20.77
N ALA A 409 -8.25 -29.52 -20.53
CA ALA A 409 -7.45 -30.41 -21.36
C ALA A 409 -8.19 -31.72 -21.64
N GLU A 410 -7.83 -32.39 -22.73
CA GLU A 410 -8.16 -33.80 -22.89
C GLU A 410 -7.31 -34.66 -21.95
N ARG A 411 -7.94 -35.62 -21.28
CA ARG A 411 -7.22 -36.51 -20.36
C ARG A 411 -6.05 -37.25 -21.04
N ALA A 412 -6.19 -37.61 -22.29
CA ALA A 412 -5.17 -38.32 -23.05
C ALA A 412 -3.97 -37.46 -23.45
N GLU A 413 -4.14 -36.11 -23.40
CA GLU A 413 -3.12 -35.13 -23.79
C GLU A 413 -2.42 -34.48 -22.58
N LEU A 414 -2.79 -34.90 -21.37
CA LEU A 414 -2.19 -34.33 -20.15
C LEU A 414 -0.69 -34.58 -20.10
N LEU A 415 0.01 -33.54 -19.65
CA LEU A 415 1.43 -33.57 -19.30
C LEU A 415 1.61 -33.53 -17.76
N PRO A 416 2.72 -34.08 -17.22
CA PRO A 416 3.79 -34.79 -17.90
C PRO A 416 3.36 -36.20 -18.37
N ARG A 417 3.93 -36.68 -19.48
CA ARG A 417 3.70 -38.03 -19.97
C ARG A 417 4.46 -39.05 -19.10
N PRO A 418 3.94 -40.30 -19.01
CA PRO A 418 4.58 -41.33 -18.18
C PRO A 418 5.84 -41.96 -18.84
N ASP A 419 6.12 -41.65 -20.10
CA ASP A 419 7.25 -42.20 -20.89
C ASP A 419 8.51 -41.32 -20.85
N ILE A 420 8.61 -40.38 -19.88
CA ILE A 420 9.84 -39.61 -19.62
C ILE A 420 10.92 -40.55 -19.08
N THR A 421 12.13 -40.48 -19.67
CA THR A 421 13.20 -41.40 -19.32
C THR A 421 14.58 -40.73 -19.44
N ALA A 422 15.61 -41.36 -18.88
CA ALA A 422 16.99 -40.97 -19.07
C ALA A 422 17.36 -40.99 -20.56
N GLY A 423 18.03 -39.94 -21.05
CA GLY A 423 18.33 -39.69 -22.45
C GLY A 423 17.41 -38.65 -23.09
N ASP A 424 16.24 -38.35 -22.54
CA ASP A 424 15.39 -37.26 -23.03
C ASP A 424 16.12 -35.93 -22.95
N MET A 425 15.83 -35.05 -23.90
CA MET A 425 16.50 -33.74 -24.05
C MET A 425 15.70 -32.64 -23.45
N LEU A 426 16.40 -31.63 -22.94
CA LEU A 426 15.85 -30.42 -22.34
C LEU A 426 16.07 -29.25 -23.29
N ILE A 427 14.98 -28.65 -23.76
CA ILE A 427 14.99 -27.48 -24.66
C ILE A 427 14.49 -26.27 -23.89
N GLY A 428 15.32 -25.23 -23.81
CA GLY A 428 15.00 -23.96 -23.19
C GLY A 428 14.35 -22.99 -24.16
N VAL A 429 13.32 -22.30 -23.72
CA VAL A 429 12.65 -21.19 -24.41
C VAL A 429 12.88 -19.90 -23.61
N GLY A 430 13.19 -18.80 -24.31
CA GLY A 430 13.56 -17.54 -23.70
C GLY A 430 12.48 -16.90 -22.85
N SER A 431 12.86 -16.25 -21.75
CA SER A 431 11.99 -15.39 -20.96
C SER A 431 11.99 -13.96 -21.49
N SER A 432 10.92 -13.17 -21.23
CA SER A 432 10.87 -11.74 -21.54
C SER A 432 11.67 -10.90 -20.54
N GLY A 433 12.02 -11.47 -19.39
CA GLY A 433 12.71 -10.81 -18.29
C GLY A 433 12.63 -11.67 -17.02
N PRO A 434 12.65 -11.08 -15.84
CA PRO A 434 12.50 -11.79 -14.56
C PRO A 434 11.14 -12.45 -14.36
N HIS A 435 10.16 -12.13 -15.21
CA HIS A 435 8.75 -12.51 -15.08
C HIS A 435 8.13 -11.93 -13.79
N THR A 436 7.71 -12.77 -12.85
CA THR A 436 7.11 -12.36 -11.57
C THR A 436 7.97 -12.74 -10.37
N ASN A 437 9.18 -13.26 -10.57
CA ASN A 437 9.98 -13.84 -9.50
C ASN A 437 11.32 -13.10 -9.29
N GLY A 438 11.86 -13.20 -8.07
CA GLY A 438 13.14 -12.59 -7.71
C GLY A 438 13.08 -11.10 -7.37
N TYR A 439 11.91 -10.46 -7.34
CA TYR A 439 11.78 -9.01 -7.16
C TYR A 439 12.17 -8.50 -5.78
N SER A 440 12.08 -9.31 -4.73
CA SER A 440 12.62 -8.93 -3.42
C SER A 440 14.12 -8.68 -3.47
N LEU A 441 14.85 -9.48 -4.25
CA LEU A 441 16.28 -9.30 -4.50
C LEU A 441 16.53 -8.12 -5.46
N LEU A 442 15.86 -8.08 -6.60
CA LEU A 442 16.04 -7.04 -7.62
C LEU A 442 15.78 -5.64 -7.07
N ARG A 443 14.69 -5.46 -6.30
CA ARG A 443 14.37 -4.19 -5.64
C ARG A 443 15.48 -3.74 -4.69
N LYS A 444 16.12 -4.66 -3.99
CA LYS A 444 17.20 -4.34 -3.07
C LYS A 444 18.51 -4.03 -3.80
N ILE A 445 18.82 -4.76 -4.87
CA ILE A 445 20.00 -4.50 -5.71
C ILE A 445 19.92 -3.12 -6.36
N PHE A 446 18.75 -2.77 -6.87
CA PHE A 446 18.51 -1.53 -7.62
C PHE A 446 17.80 -0.43 -6.80
N GLU A 447 17.85 -0.51 -5.47
CA GLU A 447 17.16 0.44 -4.57
C GLU A 447 17.49 1.91 -4.87
N TRP A 448 18.77 2.18 -5.18
CA TRP A 448 19.29 3.52 -5.44
C TRP A 448 19.63 3.79 -6.92
N ALA A 449 19.30 2.85 -7.80
CA ALA A 449 19.59 3.00 -9.23
C ALA A 449 18.58 3.95 -9.89
N PRO A 450 19.02 4.83 -10.82
CA PRO A 450 18.11 5.65 -11.61
C PRO A 450 17.32 4.75 -12.58
N MET A 451 16.01 4.70 -12.39
CA MET A 451 15.12 3.81 -13.14
C MET A 451 14.82 4.29 -14.56
N ASP A 452 15.00 5.58 -14.81
CA ASP A 452 14.79 6.25 -16.10
C ASP A 452 16.04 6.25 -17.02
N VAL A 453 17.14 5.69 -16.54
CA VAL A 453 18.40 5.58 -17.30
C VAL A 453 18.50 4.21 -17.96
N THR A 454 18.94 4.19 -19.22
CA THR A 454 19.27 2.97 -19.97
C THR A 454 20.71 2.56 -19.68
N PRO A 455 20.96 1.43 -18.98
CA PRO A 455 22.33 0.96 -18.75
C PRO A 455 23.03 0.51 -20.02
N ASP A 456 24.36 0.47 -20.02
CA ASP A 456 25.13 -0.02 -21.15
C ASP A 456 24.75 -1.47 -21.51
N GLY A 457 24.45 -1.70 -22.79
CA GLY A 457 24.04 -3.00 -23.30
C GLY A 457 22.55 -3.31 -23.15
N PHE A 458 21.75 -2.34 -22.68
CA PHE A 458 20.29 -2.45 -22.62
C PHE A 458 19.62 -1.64 -23.74
N ASP A 459 18.44 -2.06 -24.18
CA ASP A 459 17.66 -1.38 -25.21
C ASP A 459 16.65 -0.38 -24.65
N LYS A 460 16.38 -0.41 -23.33
CA LYS A 460 15.39 0.39 -22.63
C LYS A 460 15.87 0.82 -21.25
N PRO A 461 15.23 1.82 -20.63
CA PRO A 461 15.49 2.19 -19.24
C PRO A 461 15.41 1.01 -18.27
N LEU A 462 16.17 1.08 -17.19
CA LEU A 462 16.22 0.01 -16.19
C LEU A 462 14.84 -0.33 -15.61
N GLY A 463 14.04 0.69 -15.30
CA GLY A 463 12.68 0.49 -14.78
C GLY A 463 11.78 -0.27 -15.75
N GLU A 464 11.81 0.08 -17.04
CA GLU A 464 11.06 -0.63 -18.08
C GLU A 464 11.55 -2.07 -18.26
N THR A 465 12.87 -2.28 -18.22
CA THR A 465 13.46 -3.63 -18.31
C THR A 465 13.05 -4.50 -17.11
N LEU A 466 13.04 -3.94 -15.91
CA LEU A 466 12.60 -4.65 -14.71
C LEU A 466 11.09 -4.92 -14.71
N LEU A 467 10.29 -4.05 -15.30
CA LEU A 467 8.83 -4.18 -15.36
C LEU A 467 8.32 -4.80 -16.66
N GLU A 468 9.23 -5.35 -17.50
CA GLU A 468 8.81 -6.10 -18.69
C GLU A 468 7.74 -7.14 -18.29
N PRO A 469 6.58 -7.16 -18.96
CA PRO A 469 5.53 -8.10 -18.65
C PRO A 469 5.97 -9.56 -18.82
N HIS A 470 5.48 -10.41 -17.95
CA HIS A 470 5.58 -11.86 -18.09
C HIS A 470 4.94 -12.26 -19.42
N ARG A 471 5.71 -12.93 -20.27
CA ARG A 471 5.19 -13.39 -21.56
C ARG A 471 4.33 -14.63 -21.39
N SER A 472 3.27 -14.77 -22.17
CA SER A 472 2.58 -16.04 -22.32
C SER A 472 3.30 -16.92 -23.35
N TYR A 473 3.44 -18.20 -23.05
CA TYR A 473 3.94 -19.22 -23.97
C TYR A 473 2.83 -19.94 -24.73
N LEU A 474 1.56 -19.60 -24.51
CA LEU A 474 0.40 -20.31 -25.06
C LEU A 474 0.44 -20.41 -26.58
N ASP A 475 0.47 -19.25 -27.26
CA ASP A 475 0.46 -19.24 -28.73
C ASP A 475 1.74 -19.84 -29.33
N LEU A 476 2.87 -19.60 -28.66
CA LEU A 476 4.18 -20.08 -29.10
C LEU A 476 4.28 -21.60 -29.04
N LEU A 477 3.74 -22.24 -28.00
CA LEU A 477 3.90 -23.67 -27.74
C LEU A 477 2.69 -24.52 -28.14
N THR A 478 1.53 -23.91 -28.44
CA THR A 478 0.37 -24.65 -28.93
C THR A 478 0.68 -25.49 -30.19
N PRO A 479 1.38 -24.97 -31.24
CA PRO A 479 1.79 -25.79 -32.40
C PRO A 479 2.73 -26.94 -32.01
N THR A 480 3.62 -26.70 -31.05
CA THR A 480 4.58 -27.69 -30.55
C THR A 480 3.87 -28.83 -29.82
N LEU A 481 2.88 -28.54 -28.99
CA LEU A 481 2.05 -29.55 -28.31
C LEU A 481 1.30 -30.41 -29.30
N GLN A 482 0.79 -29.83 -30.39
CA GLN A 482 0.06 -30.55 -31.44
C GLN A 482 0.94 -31.55 -32.24
N THR A 483 2.27 -31.41 -32.17
CA THR A 483 3.18 -32.40 -32.80
C THR A 483 3.19 -33.74 -32.07
N GLY A 484 2.77 -33.79 -30.81
CA GLY A 484 2.88 -34.97 -29.95
C GLY A 484 4.33 -35.28 -29.49
N ALA A 485 5.31 -34.42 -29.82
CA ALA A 485 6.73 -34.59 -29.46
C ALA A 485 7.05 -34.23 -28.02
N VAL A 486 6.21 -33.42 -27.38
CA VAL A 486 6.40 -32.92 -26.01
C VAL A 486 6.04 -34.00 -25.01
N LYS A 487 6.95 -34.29 -24.08
CA LYS A 487 6.71 -35.20 -22.95
C LYS A 487 6.38 -34.45 -21.63
N ALA A 488 6.98 -33.28 -21.44
CA ALA A 488 6.67 -32.39 -20.33
C ALA A 488 7.02 -30.94 -20.68
N LEU A 489 6.37 -30.02 -20.00
CA LEU A 489 6.71 -28.61 -19.93
C LEU A 489 6.98 -28.23 -18.49
N ALA A 490 8.01 -27.41 -18.24
CA ALA A 490 8.27 -26.85 -16.92
C ALA A 490 8.35 -25.32 -17.01
N HIS A 491 7.42 -24.64 -16.36
CA HIS A 491 7.42 -23.20 -16.20
C HIS A 491 8.44 -22.79 -15.14
N ILE A 492 9.39 -21.92 -15.50
CA ILE A 492 10.49 -21.54 -14.62
C ILE A 492 10.11 -20.28 -13.82
N THR A 493 9.56 -20.52 -12.66
CA THR A 493 9.07 -19.54 -11.69
C THR A 493 9.98 -19.44 -10.45
N GLY A 494 9.43 -19.09 -9.28
CA GLY A 494 10.17 -19.10 -8.01
C GLY A 494 10.79 -20.48 -7.73
N GLY A 495 12.05 -20.47 -7.31
CA GLY A 495 12.86 -21.68 -7.21
C GLY A 495 13.70 -21.99 -8.44
N GLY A 496 13.46 -21.28 -9.57
CA GLY A 496 14.24 -21.38 -10.81
C GLY A 496 14.30 -22.79 -11.39
N LEU A 497 15.33 -23.08 -12.19
CA LEU A 497 15.55 -24.41 -12.76
C LEU A 497 15.62 -25.52 -11.71
N PRO A 498 16.33 -25.33 -10.56
CA PRO A 498 16.50 -26.40 -9.57
C PRO A 498 15.20 -26.92 -8.94
N GLU A 499 14.19 -26.07 -8.76
CA GLU A 499 12.97 -26.45 -8.03
C GLU A 499 11.77 -26.70 -8.98
N ASN A 500 11.78 -26.16 -10.22
CA ASN A 500 10.66 -26.33 -11.13
C ASN A 500 10.77 -27.57 -12.03
N LEU A 501 11.97 -27.91 -12.49
CA LEU A 501 12.15 -29.14 -13.29
C LEU A 501 11.73 -30.42 -12.55
N PRO A 502 12.08 -30.65 -11.27
CA PRO A 502 11.68 -31.85 -10.55
C PRO A 502 10.16 -32.09 -10.47
N ARG A 503 9.36 -31.01 -10.59
CA ARG A 503 7.88 -31.11 -10.52
C ARG A 503 7.28 -31.93 -11.67
N VAL A 504 7.98 -32.01 -12.79
CA VAL A 504 7.49 -32.66 -14.02
C VAL A 504 8.31 -33.88 -14.41
N LEU A 505 9.34 -34.22 -13.65
CA LEU A 505 10.23 -35.35 -13.91
C LEU A 505 9.92 -36.54 -13.00
N PRO A 506 10.08 -37.80 -13.49
CA PRO A 506 10.05 -38.95 -12.62
C PRO A 506 11.24 -38.99 -11.65
N THR A 507 11.07 -39.67 -10.53
CA THR A 507 12.04 -39.66 -9.42
C THR A 507 13.32 -40.46 -9.66
N ASP A 508 13.41 -41.18 -10.78
CA ASP A 508 14.55 -42.01 -11.16
C ASP A 508 15.44 -41.39 -12.25
N VAL A 509 15.20 -40.10 -12.57
CA VAL A 509 16.05 -39.29 -13.46
C VAL A 509 16.49 -37.99 -12.81
N ASP A 510 17.68 -37.53 -13.16
CA ASP A 510 18.18 -36.20 -12.84
C ASP A 510 18.22 -35.35 -14.12
N ALA A 511 18.08 -34.02 -14.01
CA ALA A 511 18.28 -33.08 -15.08
C ALA A 511 19.73 -32.56 -15.06
N ALA A 512 20.53 -32.88 -16.07
CA ALA A 512 21.86 -32.34 -16.26
C ALA A 512 21.78 -31.11 -17.18
N ILE A 513 21.88 -29.91 -16.59
CA ILE A 513 21.82 -28.60 -17.28
C ILE A 513 23.23 -28.15 -17.59
N THR A 514 23.46 -27.75 -18.85
CA THR A 514 24.73 -27.18 -19.32
C THR A 514 24.65 -25.65 -19.31
N LEU A 515 25.35 -25.02 -18.36
CA LEU A 515 25.43 -23.57 -18.28
C LEU A 515 26.19 -23.01 -19.48
N GLY A 516 25.75 -21.83 -19.96
CA GLY A 516 26.32 -21.21 -21.16
C GLY A 516 25.80 -21.78 -22.49
N SER A 517 24.90 -22.76 -22.46
CA SER A 517 24.23 -23.28 -23.68
C SER A 517 23.18 -22.34 -24.26
N TRP A 518 22.84 -21.26 -23.56
CA TRP A 518 21.93 -20.18 -24.03
C TRP A 518 22.52 -18.81 -23.68
N PRO A 519 22.16 -17.75 -24.42
CA PRO A 519 22.56 -16.39 -24.09
C PRO A 519 21.82 -15.91 -22.83
N VAL A 520 22.56 -15.57 -21.79
CA VAL A 520 22.00 -14.94 -20.59
C VAL A 520 21.73 -13.47 -20.88
N PRO A 521 20.50 -12.94 -20.71
CA PRO A 521 20.17 -11.55 -20.98
C PRO A 521 20.95 -10.55 -20.14
N PRO A 522 21.17 -9.31 -20.64
CA PRO A 522 22.01 -8.28 -19.98
C PRO A 522 21.61 -8.01 -18.52
N LEU A 523 20.31 -7.98 -18.21
CA LEU A 523 19.83 -7.77 -16.84
C LEU A 523 20.41 -8.80 -15.86
N PHE A 524 20.39 -10.07 -16.21
CA PHE A 524 20.90 -11.14 -15.33
C PHE A 524 22.44 -11.15 -15.25
N GLN A 525 23.11 -10.69 -16.31
CA GLN A 525 24.56 -10.47 -16.26
C GLN A 525 24.91 -9.34 -15.29
N LEU A 526 24.20 -8.21 -15.37
CA LEU A 526 24.35 -7.09 -14.45
C LEU A 526 24.05 -7.50 -12.99
N VAL A 527 22.99 -8.27 -12.76
CA VAL A 527 22.70 -8.80 -11.41
C VAL A 527 23.86 -9.65 -10.88
N ARG A 528 24.43 -10.53 -11.71
CA ARG A 528 25.58 -11.35 -11.33
C ARG A 528 26.81 -10.49 -10.98
N GLU A 529 27.08 -9.44 -11.74
CA GLU A 529 28.19 -8.50 -11.48
C GLU A 529 27.99 -7.74 -10.17
N LEU A 530 26.77 -7.32 -9.87
CA LEU A 530 26.44 -6.58 -8.65
C LEU A 530 26.34 -7.48 -7.40
N THR A 531 26.25 -8.80 -7.58
CA THR A 531 26.15 -9.79 -6.48
C THR A 531 27.25 -10.86 -6.54
N PRO A 532 28.53 -10.49 -6.55
CA PRO A 532 29.63 -11.45 -6.71
C PRO A 532 29.74 -12.47 -5.57
N GLN A 533 29.09 -12.21 -4.44
CA GLN A 533 29.03 -13.11 -3.29
C GLN A 533 27.95 -14.21 -3.43
N MET A 534 26.98 -14.05 -4.35
CA MET A 534 25.97 -15.07 -4.59
C MET A 534 26.55 -16.25 -5.39
N SER A 535 26.27 -17.46 -4.94
CA SER A 535 26.64 -18.65 -5.71
C SER A 535 25.83 -18.75 -7.01
N THR A 536 26.39 -19.43 -8.00
CA THR A 536 25.67 -19.72 -9.26
C THR A 536 24.37 -20.46 -8.98
N GLU A 537 24.39 -21.42 -8.07
CA GLU A 537 23.19 -22.19 -7.68
C GLU A 537 22.10 -21.28 -7.09
N GLU A 538 22.46 -20.35 -6.23
CA GLU A 538 21.52 -19.40 -5.63
C GLU A 538 20.92 -18.44 -6.67
N LEU A 539 21.73 -17.96 -7.63
CA LEU A 539 21.22 -17.13 -8.74
C LEU A 539 20.20 -17.88 -9.59
N TYR A 540 20.50 -19.13 -9.97
CA TYR A 540 19.62 -19.98 -10.79
C TYR A 540 18.39 -20.51 -10.01
N ARG A 541 18.43 -20.43 -8.69
CA ARG A 541 17.28 -20.72 -7.81
C ARG A 541 16.39 -19.49 -7.63
N THR A 542 16.97 -18.30 -7.67
CA THR A 542 16.23 -17.04 -7.43
C THR A 542 15.62 -16.48 -8.72
N LEU A 543 16.33 -16.62 -9.86
CA LEU A 543 15.99 -16.02 -11.15
C LEU A 543 15.95 -17.08 -12.25
N ASN A 544 15.14 -16.84 -13.28
CA ASN A 544 15.02 -17.72 -14.44
C ASN A 544 16.26 -17.67 -15.38
N MET A 545 17.15 -16.69 -15.18
CA MET A 545 18.40 -16.49 -15.93
C MET A 545 18.24 -16.50 -17.45
N GLY A 546 17.08 -16.03 -17.94
CA GLY A 546 16.75 -15.92 -19.36
C GLY A 546 16.03 -17.13 -19.97
N VAL A 547 15.70 -18.15 -19.19
CA VAL A 547 14.91 -19.30 -19.63
C VAL A 547 13.61 -19.35 -18.82
N GLY A 548 12.47 -19.11 -19.47
CA GLY A 548 11.18 -19.10 -18.77
C GLY A 548 10.39 -20.39 -18.92
N MET A 549 10.70 -21.22 -19.92
CA MET A 549 10.05 -22.52 -20.14
C MET A 549 11.08 -23.57 -20.55
N ILE A 550 10.93 -24.79 -20.02
CA ILE A 550 11.70 -25.97 -20.46
C ILE A 550 10.75 -26.98 -21.07
N ILE A 551 11.14 -27.52 -22.23
CA ILE A 551 10.43 -28.60 -22.95
C ILE A 551 11.25 -29.88 -22.82
N VAL A 552 10.60 -30.96 -22.41
CA VAL A 552 11.19 -32.32 -22.38
C VAL A 552 10.71 -33.07 -23.59
N CYS A 553 11.63 -33.64 -24.38
CA CYS A 553 11.30 -34.45 -25.56
C CYS A 553 12.34 -35.56 -25.76
N ALA A 554 11.98 -36.58 -26.58
CA ALA A 554 12.92 -37.60 -26.98
C ALA A 554 14.05 -37.03 -27.89
N PRO A 555 15.26 -37.62 -27.90
CA PRO A 555 16.38 -37.09 -28.67
C PRO A 555 16.12 -36.92 -30.17
N ASP A 556 15.36 -37.82 -30.76
CA ASP A 556 14.95 -37.79 -32.17
C ASP A 556 13.86 -36.76 -32.48
N GLN A 557 13.21 -36.21 -31.46
CA GLN A 557 12.17 -35.16 -31.57
C GLN A 557 12.69 -33.75 -31.42
N VAL A 558 13.96 -33.56 -31.08
CA VAL A 558 14.57 -32.20 -30.85
C VAL A 558 14.34 -31.28 -32.04
N ALA A 559 14.63 -31.76 -33.26
CA ALA A 559 14.44 -30.97 -34.47
C ALA A 559 12.95 -30.62 -34.72
N THR A 560 12.03 -31.54 -34.44
CA THR A 560 10.58 -31.32 -34.55
C THR A 560 10.15 -30.22 -33.60
N VAL A 561 10.57 -30.27 -32.32
CA VAL A 561 10.25 -29.27 -31.33
C VAL A 561 10.84 -27.89 -31.72
N GLN A 562 12.13 -27.84 -32.07
CA GLN A 562 12.76 -26.57 -32.41
C GLN A 562 12.19 -25.92 -33.69
N THR A 563 11.79 -26.70 -34.69
CA THR A 563 11.18 -26.17 -35.93
C THR A 563 9.74 -25.76 -35.78
N SER A 564 9.04 -26.26 -34.76
CA SER A 564 7.65 -25.87 -34.47
C SER A 564 7.54 -24.55 -33.66
N ILE A 565 8.67 -23.99 -33.19
CA ILE A 565 8.73 -22.77 -32.42
C ILE A 565 9.37 -21.68 -33.27
N ASP A 566 8.65 -20.59 -33.51
CA ASP A 566 9.12 -19.48 -34.38
C ASP A 566 9.99 -18.48 -33.60
N GLU A 567 10.82 -19.00 -32.70
CA GLU A 567 11.81 -18.23 -31.91
C GLU A 567 13.06 -19.08 -31.63
N PRO A 568 14.19 -18.45 -31.28
CA PRO A 568 15.38 -19.18 -30.87
C PRO A 568 15.12 -20.05 -29.64
N THR A 569 15.52 -21.30 -29.74
CA THR A 569 15.48 -22.27 -28.63
C THR A 569 16.83 -22.97 -28.51
N TRP A 570 17.14 -23.43 -27.32
CA TRP A 570 18.46 -24.01 -27.03
C TRP A 570 18.32 -25.38 -26.38
N VAL A 571 19.14 -26.32 -26.79
CA VAL A 571 19.31 -27.57 -26.04
C VAL A 571 20.14 -27.22 -24.79
N VAL A 572 19.45 -27.13 -23.65
CA VAL A 572 20.03 -26.67 -22.38
C VAL A 572 20.52 -27.82 -21.50
N GLY A 573 20.23 -29.06 -21.88
CA GLY A 573 20.64 -30.22 -21.12
C GLY A 573 19.94 -31.51 -21.56
N LYS A 574 20.08 -32.52 -20.72
CA LYS A 574 19.45 -33.84 -20.92
C LYS A 574 19.11 -34.50 -19.59
N LEU A 575 18.21 -35.47 -19.63
CA LEU A 575 17.93 -36.32 -18.49
C LEU A 575 18.95 -37.45 -18.39
N VAL A 576 19.38 -37.74 -17.17
CA VAL A 576 20.32 -38.84 -16.85
C VAL A 576 19.72 -39.72 -15.76
N PRO A 577 20.14 -40.97 -15.58
CA PRO A 577 19.71 -41.78 -14.43
C PRO A 577 20.03 -41.04 -13.12
N GLY A 578 19.08 -40.98 -12.18
CA GLY A 578 19.26 -40.16 -10.98
C GLY A 578 18.24 -40.37 -9.87
N THR A 579 17.93 -39.32 -9.15
CA THR A 579 17.07 -39.32 -7.96
C THR A 579 16.11 -38.12 -7.90
N GLY A 580 15.82 -37.50 -9.05
CA GLY A 580 14.91 -36.33 -9.16
C GLY A 580 15.62 -34.99 -8.90
N LYS A 581 16.94 -34.89 -9.14
CA LYS A 581 17.73 -33.67 -8.89
C LYS A 581 18.05 -32.92 -10.17
N VAL A 582 18.42 -31.66 -10.00
CA VAL A 582 18.94 -30.80 -11.08
C VAL A 582 20.41 -30.51 -10.79
N HIS A 583 21.26 -30.76 -11.78
CA HIS A 583 22.68 -30.46 -11.75
C HIS A 583 22.99 -29.36 -12.73
N LEU A 584 23.58 -28.28 -12.24
CA LEU A 584 24.05 -27.12 -13.04
C LEU A 584 25.56 -27.27 -13.27
N SER A 585 26.01 -27.40 -14.50
CA SER A 585 27.42 -27.65 -14.83
C SER A 585 27.93 -26.80 -16.02
#